data_9c541ce5606ffaf5c5d27e165af0688c
#
_entry.id   9c541ce5606ffaf5c5d27e165af0688c
#
_cell.length_a   1.000
_cell.length_b   1.000
_cell.length_c   1.000
_cell.angle_alpha   90.00
_cell.angle_beta   90.00
_cell.angle_gamma   90.00
#
_symmetry.space_group_name_H-M   'P 1'
#
loop_
_entity.id
_entity.type
_entity.pdbx_description
1 polymer ?
#
loop_
_entity_poly.entity_id
_entity_poly.type
_entity_poly.pdbx_seq_one_letter_code
_entity_poly.pdbx_strand_id
1 'polypeptide(L)'
;MKLISWNVNGIRACIGKGFEESFAALDADIFCLQETKCQQGQVKLELPGYYQYWNYDNRRGYSGTAVFTKKEPLSVVYGIGIEEHDKEGRVITLEYEKFYLVTVYTPNSQSELRRLEYRMHWEEDFLAYLLKLQESKPVICCGDFNVAHQEIDLKNPKTNRKNAGFTDEERACFGKVLESGFIDTFRYFYPDVEGRYSWWSYRFKAREKNAGWRIDYFITSPQLKDKLKGAEIHSEIMGSDHCPVELQITL
;
A
#
# COMPACT_ATOMS: atom_id res chain seq x y z
N MET A 1 11.20 9.09 11.92
CA MET A 1 10.10 8.12 11.96
C MET A 1 10.24 7.19 10.78
N LYS A 2 10.11 5.89 11.02
CA LYS A 2 10.15 4.82 10.01
C LYS A 2 8.74 4.26 9.83
N LEU A 3 8.28 4.21 8.59
CA LEU A 3 6.99 3.61 8.22
C LEU A 3 7.23 2.44 7.26
N ILE A 4 6.50 1.36 7.46
CA ILE A 4 6.53 0.17 6.61
C ILE A 4 5.14 -0.09 6.06
N SER A 5 5.05 -0.51 4.81
CA SER A 5 3.83 -1.01 4.17
C SER A 5 4.11 -2.36 3.52
N TRP A 6 3.27 -3.35 3.78
CA TRP A 6 3.44 -4.70 3.24
C TRP A 6 2.09 -5.37 2.91
N ASN A 7 1.86 -5.67 1.66
CA ASN A 7 0.81 -6.61 1.28
C ASN A 7 1.26 -8.03 1.65
N VAL A 8 0.59 -8.63 2.63
CA VAL A 8 0.97 -9.94 3.19
C VAL A 8 0.29 -11.13 2.51
N ASN A 9 -0.60 -10.87 1.55
CA ASN A 9 -1.35 -11.90 0.80
C ASN A 9 -1.90 -13.03 1.71
N GLY A 10 -2.49 -12.62 2.83
CA GLY A 10 -3.01 -13.50 3.88
C GLY A 10 -2.08 -13.59 5.08
N ILE A 11 -2.41 -12.83 6.14
CA ILE A 11 -1.57 -12.69 7.35
C ILE A 11 -1.29 -14.04 8.02
N ARG A 12 -2.24 -14.96 8.07
CA ARG A 12 -2.05 -16.31 8.67
C ARG A 12 -0.95 -17.10 7.96
N ALA A 13 -0.90 -17.04 6.63
CA ALA A 13 0.14 -17.71 5.86
C ALA A 13 1.49 -16.99 6.01
N CYS A 14 1.50 -15.67 6.09
CA CYS A 14 2.69 -14.86 6.26
C CYS A 14 3.34 -15.07 7.65
N ILE A 15 2.53 -15.20 8.71
CA ILE A 15 3.02 -15.55 10.07
C ILE A 15 3.81 -16.86 10.02
N GLY A 16 3.27 -17.90 9.38
CA GLY A 16 3.98 -19.19 9.22
C GLY A 16 5.25 -19.11 8.37
N LYS A 17 5.57 -17.97 7.79
CA LYS A 17 6.74 -17.73 6.93
C LYS A 17 7.67 -16.63 7.47
N GLY A 18 7.59 -16.29 8.75
CA GLY A 18 8.53 -15.37 9.40
C GLY A 18 8.05 -13.91 9.43
N PHE A 19 6.73 -13.66 9.46
CA PHE A 19 6.20 -12.29 9.59
C PHE A 19 6.68 -11.62 10.88
N GLU A 20 6.61 -12.30 12.03
CA GLU A 20 6.94 -11.69 13.32
C GLU A 20 8.42 -11.35 13.42
N GLU A 21 9.30 -12.19 12.88
CA GLU A 21 10.74 -11.93 12.80
C GLU A 21 11.03 -10.72 11.90
N SER A 22 10.38 -10.64 10.75
CA SER A 22 10.52 -9.51 9.83
C SER A 22 9.98 -8.22 10.44
N PHE A 23 8.82 -8.29 11.11
CA PHE A 23 8.22 -7.17 11.81
C PHE A 23 9.15 -6.61 12.90
N ALA A 24 9.71 -7.49 13.73
CA ALA A 24 10.65 -7.11 14.77
C ALA A 24 11.96 -6.53 14.22
N ALA A 25 12.51 -7.12 13.16
CA ALA A 25 13.74 -6.64 12.52
C ALA A 25 13.58 -5.26 11.87
N LEU A 26 12.42 -5.00 11.25
CA LEU A 26 12.12 -3.71 10.64
C LEU A 26 11.88 -2.61 11.67
N ASP A 27 11.40 -2.94 12.88
CA ASP A 27 11.19 -2.03 14.02
C ASP A 27 10.60 -0.67 13.62
N ALA A 28 9.52 -0.68 12.88
CA ALA A 28 8.88 0.52 12.37
C ALA A 28 8.10 1.27 13.47
N ASP A 29 8.00 2.59 13.35
CA ASP A 29 7.08 3.38 14.18
C ASP A 29 5.62 3.12 13.80
N ILE A 30 5.37 2.90 12.50
CA ILE A 30 4.07 2.55 11.94
C ILE A 30 4.25 1.45 10.90
N PHE A 31 3.48 0.37 11.01
CA PHE A 31 3.51 -0.77 10.11
C PHE A 31 2.11 -1.03 9.53
N CYS A 32 1.96 -0.90 8.22
CA CYS A 32 0.70 -1.04 7.50
C CYS A 32 0.65 -2.37 6.74
N LEU A 33 -0.47 -3.06 6.80
CA LEU A 33 -0.71 -4.30 6.08
C LEU A 33 -1.87 -4.18 5.10
N GLN A 34 -1.74 -4.84 3.96
CA GLN A 34 -2.80 -5.03 2.98
C GLN A 34 -3.01 -6.52 2.73
N GLU A 35 -4.19 -6.87 2.25
CA GLU A 35 -4.60 -8.27 2.01
C GLU A 35 -4.42 -9.18 3.23
N THR A 36 -4.89 -8.75 4.39
CA THR A 36 -4.81 -9.56 5.61
C THR A 36 -5.62 -10.86 5.51
N LYS A 37 -6.69 -10.87 4.70
CA LYS A 37 -7.55 -12.04 4.39
C LYS A 37 -8.01 -12.79 5.64
N CYS A 38 -8.25 -12.08 6.73
CA CYS A 38 -8.71 -12.64 7.98
C CYS A 38 -9.96 -11.91 8.50
N GLN A 39 -10.65 -12.54 9.44
CA GLN A 39 -11.78 -11.97 10.17
C GLN A 39 -11.38 -11.72 11.62
N GLN A 40 -12.15 -10.90 12.31
CA GLN A 40 -11.95 -10.64 13.72
C GLN A 40 -11.82 -11.94 14.53
N GLY A 41 -10.80 -12.02 15.38
CA GLY A 41 -10.52 -13.17 16.23
C GLY A 41 -9.84 -14.36 15.54
N GLN A 42 -9.58 -14.31 14.23
CA GLN A 42 -8.87 -15.40 13.54
C GLN A 42 -7.34 -15.33 13.67
N VAL A 43 -6.82 -14.17 14.02
CA VAL A 43 -5.39 -13.94 14.25
C VAL A 43 -5.22 -13.22 15.58
N LYS A 44 -4.28 -13.69 16.38
CA LYS A 44 -3.83 -13.02 17.59
C LYS A 44 -2.34 -12.77 17.43
N LEU A 45 -1.97 -11.52 17.16
CA LEU A 45 -0.59 -11.07 17.13
C LEU A 45 -0.28 -10.35 18.45
N GLU A 46 0.73 -10.84 19.16
CA GLU A 46 1.25 -10.17 20.35
C GLU A 46 2.40 -9.25 19.92
N LEU A 47 2.11 -7.97 19.73
CA LEU A 47 3.05 -6.93 19.32
C LEU A 47 3.19 -5.92 20.45
N PRO A 48 4.02 -6.19 21.48
CA PRO A 48 4.19 -5.31 22.63
C PRO A 48 4.63 -3.90 22.19
N GLY A 49 3.96 -2.89 22.72
CA GLY A 49 4.25 -1.49 22.40
C GLY A 49 3.57 -0.97 21.13
N TYR A 50 2.69 -1.76 20.50
CA TYR A 50 1.93 -1.32 19.35
C TYR A 50 0.43 -1.34 19.62
N TYR A 51 -0.24 -0.24 19.26
CA TYR A 51 -1.69 -0.19 19.06
C TYR A 51 -2.00 -0.85 17.72
N GLN A 52 -3.12 -1.61 17.65
CA GLN A 52 -3.50 -2.39 16.47
C GLN A 52 -4.88 -1.97 15.99
N TYR A 53 -5.01 -1.67 14.69
CA TYR A 53 -6.25 -1.29 14.03
C TYR A 53 -6.46 -2.18 12.82
N TRP A 54 -7.62 -2.84 12.75
CA TRP A 54 -7.93 -3.83 11.71
C TRP A 54 -9.23 -3.46 11.01
N ASN A 55 -9.22 -3.49 9.69
CA ASN A 55 -10.39 -3.32 8.85
C ASN A 55 -10.60 -4.61 8.03
N TYR A 56 -11.73 -5.26 8.22
CA TYR A 56 -12.02 -6.55 7.63
C TYR A 56 -13.00 -6.42 6.45
N ASP A 57 -12.84 -7.28 5.44
CA ASP A 57 -13.85 -7.46 4.41
C ASP A 57 -15.07 -8.21 4.98
N ASN A 58 -16.25 -7.91 4.48
CA ASN A 58 -17.46 -8.65 4.84
C ASN A 58 -17.41 -10.11 4.34
N ARG A 59 -16.60 -10.39 3.35
CA ARG A 59 -16.35 -11.74 2.80
C ARG A 59 -15.16 -12.39 3.49
N ARG A 60 -15.31 -13.67 3.86
CA ARG A 60 -14.22 -14.41 4.50
C ARG A 60 -13.05 -14.64 3.51
N GLY A 61 -11.83 -14.43 3.98
CA GLY A 61 -10.61 -14.74 3.24
C GLY A 61 -10.34 -13.80 2.05
N TYR A 62 -10.89 -12.60 2.05
CA TYR A 62 -10.72 -11.62 0.99
C TYR A 62 -10.30 -10.27 1.58
N SER A 63 -9.51 -9.48 0.81
CA SER A 63 -9.10 -8.11 1.16
C SER A 63 -8.64 -7.93 2.62
N GLY A 64 -9.01 -6.82 3.25
CA GLY A 64 -8.65 -6.47 4.62
C GLY A 64 -7.33 -5.73 4.74
N THR A 65 -7.30 -4.75 5.63
CA THR A 65 -6.10 -3.94 5.97
C THR A 65 -5.88 -3.91 7.47
N ALA A 66 -4.65 -3.64 7.90
CA ALA A 66 -4.34 -3.41 9.30
C ALA A 66 -3.24 -2.36 9.45
N VAL A 67 -3.22 -1.68 10.60
CA VAL A 67 -2.15 -0.76 10.98
C VAL A 67 -1.71 -1.06 12.40
N PHE A 68 -0.40 -1.16 12.60
CA PHE A 68 0.25 -1.27 13.89
C PHE A 68 1.09 -0.02 14.12
N THR A 69 0.93 0.65 15.25
CA THR A 69 1.60 1.93 15.53
C THR A 69 2.06 2.03 16.97
N LYS A 70 3.27 2.55 17.19
CA LYS A 70 3.82 2.78 18.53
C LYS A 70 3.16 3.96 19.25
N LYS A 71 2.64 4.94 18.49
CA LYS A 71 1.94 6.12 19.04
C LYS A 71 0.44 6.02 18.79
N GLU A 72 -0.36 6.17 19.82
CA GLU A 72 -1.81 6.20 19.70
C GLU A 72 -2.26 7.37 18.82
N PRO A 73 -3.10 7.15 17.78
CA PRO A 73 -3.64 8.22 16.96
C PRO A 73 -4.74 9.00 17.70
N LEU A 74 -5.00 10.22 17.25
CA LEU A 74 -6.10 11.06 17.76
C LEU A 74 -7.47 10.48 17.37
N SER A 75 -7.56 9.92 16.16
CA SER A 75 -8.77 9.27 15.65
C SER A 75 -8.42 8.19 14.61
N VAL A 76 -9.36 7.28 14.40
CA VAL A 76 -9.26 6.19 13.42
C VAL A 76 -10.54 6.18 12.59
N VAL A 77 -10.38 6.17 11.25
CA VAL A 77 -11.49 6.04 10.30
C VAL A 77 -11.27 4.80 9.44
N TYR A 78 -12.31 4.00 9.28
CA TYR A 78 -12.33 2.82 8.42
C TYR A 78 -13.13 3.13 7.16
N GLY A 79 -12.52 2.90 5.98
CA GLY A 79 -13.11 3.25 4.70
C GLY A 79 -12.90 4.72 4.31
N ILE A 80 -13.65 5.16 3.30
CA ILE A 80 -13.62 6.54 2.75
C ILE A 80 -14.96 7.28 2.91
N GLY A 81 -15.93 6.63 3.58
CA GLY A 81 -17.27 7.19 3.81
C GLY A 81 -18.24 6.93 2.66
N ILE A 82 -17.94 5.99 1.76
CA ILE A 82 -18.81 5.56 0.65
C ILE A 82 -19.13 4.08 0.85
N GLU A 83 -20.41 3.79 1.13
CA GLU A 83 -20.86 2.45 1.51
C GLU A 83 -20.45 1.35 0.51
N GLU A 84 -20.50 1.63 -0.78
CA GLU A 84 -20.10 0.68 -1.83
C GLU A 84 -18.64 0.28 -1.69
N HIS A 85 -17.75 1.23 -1.36
CA HIS A 85 -16.31 1.03 -1.26
C HIS A 85 -15.87 0.46 0.08
N ASP A 86 -16.61 0.77 1.14
CA ASP A 86 -16.18 0.48 2.51
C ASP A 86 -16.43 -0.97 2.95
N LYS A 87 -17.18 -1.76 2.15
CA LYS A 87 -17.50 -3.16 2.43
C LYS A 87 -16.31 -4.11 2.34
N GLU A 88 -15.26 -3.71 1.63
CA GLU A 88 -14.12 -4.58 1.33
C GLU A 88 -12.91 -4.38 2.27
N GLY A 89 -13.02 -3.53 3.31
CA GLY A 89 -11.97 -3.35 4.31
C GLY A 89 -10.64 -2.83 3.75
N ARG A 90 -10.70 -1.90 2.77
CA ARG A 90 -9.55 -1.48 1.95
C ARG A 90 -8.75 -0.31 2.48
N VAL A 91 -9.35 0.51 3.35
CA VAL A 91 -8.74 1.77 3.79
C VAL A 91 -8.84 1.91 5.30
N ILE A 92 -7.73 2.30 5.94
CA ILE A 92 -7.68 2.79 7.32
C ILE A 92 -6.98 4.14 7.30
N THR A 93 -7.57 5.13 7.94
CA THR A 93 -6.96 6.43 8.17
C THR A 93 -6.73 6.64 9.66
N LEU A 94 -5.48 6.94 10.02
CA LEU A 94 -5.10 7.36 11.36
C LEU A 94 -4.81 8.86 11.37
N GLU A 95 -5.42 9.59 12.29
CA GLU A 95 -5.14 11.00 12.50
C GLU A 95 -4.08 11.19 13.57
N TYR A 96 -3.04 11.95 13.26
CA TYR A 96 -2.05 12.45 14.21
C TYR A 96 -2.10 13.98 14.28
N GLU A 97 -1.39 14.58 15.23
CA GLU A 97 -1.38 16.04 15.41
C GLU A 97 -0.96 16.78 14.14
N LYS A 98 0.04 16.26 13.41
CA LYS A 98 0.68 16.94 12.29
C LYS A 98 0.35 16.37 10.92
N PHE A 99 -0.26 15.18 10.83
CA PHE A 99 -0.51 14.50 9.56
C PHE A 99 -1.62 13.45 9.68
N TYR A 100 -2.14 13.05 8.53
CA TYR A 100 -2.91 11.82 8.40
C TYR A 100 -2.04 10.72 7.81
N LEU A 101 -2.16 9.50 8.36
CA LEU A 101 -1.69 8.29 7.72
C LEU A 101 -2.87 7.57 7.09
N VAL A 102 -2.77 7.22 5.81
CA VAL A 102 -3.76 6.41 5.10
C VAL A 102 -3.08 5.15 4.59
N THR A 103 -3.58 3.97 4.97
CA THR A 103 -3.20 2.73 4.29
C THR A 103 -4.30 2.29 3.34
N VAL A 104 -3.92 1.82 2.17
CA VAL A 104 -4.85 1.45 1.11
C VAL A 104 -4.50 0.11 0.47
N TYR A 105 -5.54 -0.65 0.16
CA TYR A 105 -5.49 -1.78 -0.76
C TYR A 105 -6.43 -1.50 -1.94
N THR A 106 -5.90 -0.93 -3.01
CA THR A 106 -6.67 -0.55 -4.20
C THR A 106 -7.30 -1.78 -4.86
N PRO A 107 -8.56 -1.72 -5.30
CA PRO A 107 -9.18 -2.83 -6.01
C PRO A 107 -8.37 -3.25 -7.24
N ASN A 108 -8.13 -4.55 -7.42
CA ASN A 108 -7.53 -5.08 -8.63
C ASN A 108 -8.57 -5.15 -9.76
N SER A 109 -8.21 -4.78 -10.98
CA SER A 109 -9.09 -4.86 -12.15
C SER A 109 -9.43 -6.28 -12.59
N GLN A 110 -8.71 -7.29 -12.05
CA GLN A 110 -8.84 -8.71 -12.30
C GLN A 110 -8.53 -9.15 -13.76
N SER A 111 -8.53 -10.46 -13.99
CA SER A 111 -8.36 -11.02 -15.34
C SER A 111 -9.48 -10.52 -16.27
N GLU A 112 -9.10 -10.26 -17.53
CA GLU A 112 -10.01 -9.72 -18.55
C GLU A 112 -10.60 -8.33 -18.19
N LEU A 113 -9.97 -7.64 -17.22
CA LEU A 113 -10.34 -6.31 -16.77
C LEU A 113 -11.80 -6.19 -16.28
N ARG A 114 -12.36 -7.27 -15.72
CA ARG A 114 -13.78 -7.36 -15.32
C ARG A 114 -14.21 -6.34 -14.28
N ARG A 115 -13.27 -5.80 -13.50
CA ARG A 115 -13.51 -4.76 -12.49
C ARG A 115 -12.88 -3.41 -12.85
N LEU A 116 -12.42 -3.21 -14.08
CA LEU A 116 -11.74 -1.97 -14.46
C LEU A 116 -12.65 -0.74 -14.26
N GLU A 117 -13.91 -0.81 -14.72
CA GLU A 117 -14.87 0.30 -14.56
C GLU A 117 -15.09 0.67 -13.08
N TYR A 118 -15.36 -0.33 -12.25
CA TYR A 118 -15.47 -0.13 -10.79
C TYR A 118 -14.21 0.48 -10.21
N ARG A 119 -13.04 -0.02 -10.60
CA ARG A 119 -11.75 0.48 -10.12
C ARG A 119 -11.54 1.95 -10.50
N MET A 120 -11.87 2.35 -11.72
CA MET A 120 -11.74 3.75 -12.13
C MET A 120 -12.60 4.69 -11.28
N HIS A 121 -13.83 4.30 -11.01
CA HIS A 121 -14.72 5.04 -10.13
C HIS A 121 -14.18 5.09 -8.68
N TRP A 122 -13.74 3.95 -8.17
CA TRP A 122 -13.13 3.86 -6.84
C TRP A 122 -11.89 4.77 -6.70
N GLU A 123 -11.02 4.84 -7.72
CA GLU A 123 -9.82 5.68 -7.68
C GLU A 123 -10.15 7.19 -7.71
N GLU A 124 -11.19 7.60 -8.42
CA GLU A 124 -11.65 8.99 -8.42
C GLU A 124 -12.15 9.40 -7.02
N ASP A 125 -12.97 8.56 -6.40
CA ASP A 125 -13.46 8.79 -5.04
C ASP A 125 -12.34 8.75 -3.99
N PHE A 126 -11.38 7.85 -4.15
CA PHE A 126 -10.23 7.78 -3.26
C PHE A 126 -9.32 9.00 -3.37
N LEU A 127 -9.07 9.50 -4.58
CA LEU A 127 -8.33 10.76 -4.76
C LEU A 127 -9.07 11.94 -4.12
N ALA A 128 -10.38 12.05 -4.31
CA ALA A 128 -11.19 13.08 -3.67
C ALA A 128 -11.09 13.00 -2.14
N TYR A 129 -11.11 11.79 -1.58
CA TYR A 129 -10.91 11.56 -0.16
C TYR A 129 -9.54 12.05 0.34
N LEU A 130 -8.45 11.71 -0.36
CA LEU A 130 -7.10 12.15 0.01
C LEU A 130 -6.96 13.67 -0.05
N LEU A 131 -7.52 14.32 -1.08
CA LEU A 131 -7.51 15.78 -1.22
C LEU A 131 -8.27 16.48 -0.09
N LYS A 132 -9.43 15.93 0.30
CA LYS A 132 -10.20 16.44 1.44
C LYS A 132 -9.42 16.35 2.75
N LEU A 133 -8.72 15.25 3.02
CA LEU A 133 -7.84 15.15 4.20
C LEU A 133 -6.73 16.21 4.16
N GLN A 134 -6.15 16.42 2.97
CA GLN A 134 -5.04 17.36 2.77
C GLN A 134 -5.42 18.82 3.01
N GLU A 135 -6.71 19.19 2.94
CA GLU A 135 -7.19 20.52 3.33
C GLU A 135 -6.91 20.84 4.81
N SER A 136 -6.88 19.84 5.66
CA SER A 136 -6.68 20.00 7.11
C SER A 136 -5.24 19.77 7.53
N LYS A 137 -4.63 18.69 7.09
CA LYS A 137 -3.26 18.26 7.45
C LYS A 137 -2.60 17.55 6.28
N PRO A 138 -1.26 17.56 6.18
CA PRO A 138 -0.54 16.74 5.22
C PRO A 138 -0.90 15.27 5.35
N VAL A 139 -0.90 14.56 4.23
CA VAL A 139 -1.22 13.12 4.14
C VAL A 139 0.02 12.32 3.79
N ILE A 140 0.25 11.22 4.51
CA ILE A 140 1.12 10.12 4.11
C ILE A 140 0.19 8.98 3.73
N CYS A 141 0.22 8.54 2.48
CA CYS A 141 -0.59 7.42 2.03
C CYS A 141 0.33 6.29 1.58
N CYS A 142 0.05 5.07 1.99
CA CYS A 142 0.82 3.90 1.61
C CYS A 142 -0.07 2.69 1.34
N GLY A 143 0.46 1.74 0.61
CA GLY A 143 -0.19 0.46 0.38
C GLY A 143 0.05 -0.12 -0.98
N ASP A 144 -0.75 -1.12 -1.30
CA ASP A 144 -0.81 -1.73 -2.62
C ASP A 144 -1.80 -0.96 -3.50
N PHE A 145 -1.25 -0.20 -4.44
CA PHE A 145 -2.03 0.57 -5.41
C PHE A 145 -2.43 -0.27 -6.63
N ASN A 146 -2.01 -1.51 -6.71
CA ASN A 146 -2.33 -2.42 -7.82
C ASN A 146 -2.05 -1.81 -9.20
N VAL A 147 -1.05 -0.94 -9.31
CA VAL A 147 -0.61 -0.32 -10.58
C VAL A 147 0.88 -0.07 -10.61
N ALA A 148 1.55 -0.46 -11.69
CA ALA A 148 2.87 0.03 -12.05
C ALA A 148 2.69 1.32 -12.86
N HIS A 149 3.19 2.46 -12.38
CA HIS A 149 2.89 3.76 -12.99
C HIS A 149 3.58 3.94 -14.34
N GLN A 150 4.89 3.73 -14.38
CA GLN A 150 5.72 3.94 -15.56
C GLN A 150 6.30 2.62 -16.10
N GLU A 151 6.83 2.65 -17.33
CA GLU A 151 7.48 1.46 -17.92
C GLU A 151 8.67 0.97 -17.10
N ILE A 152 9.36 1.85 -16.39
CA ILE A 152 10.46 1.52 -15.46
C ILE A 152 9.97 0.73 -14.22
N ASP A 153 8.68 0.75 -13.93
CA ASP A 153 8.10 0.14 -12.73
C ASP A 153 7.73 -1.35 -12.91
N LEU A 154 7.99 -1.92 -14.08
CA LEU A 154 7.80 -3.37 -14.30
C LEU A 154 8.79 -3.93 -15.33
N LYS A 155 9.07 -5.23 -15.22
CA LYS A 155 10.08 -5.90 -16.06
C LYS A 155 9.72 -5.96 -17.54
N ASN A 156 8.46 -6.17 -17.88
CA ASN A 156 8.01 -6.43 -19.26
C ASN A 156 6.86 -5.50 -19.66
N PRO A 157 7.06 -4.18 -19.80
CA PRO A 157 5.98 -3.22 -20.04
C PRO A 157 5.20 -3.49 -21.34
N LYS A 158 5.90 -3.78 -22.42
CA LYS A 158 5.26 -3.94 -23.75
C LYS A 158 4.22 -5.06 -23.79
N THR A 159 4.46 -6.17 -23.10
CA THR A 159 3.55 -7.32 -23.08
C THR A 159 2.42 -7.19 -22.05
N ASN A 160 2.52 -6.23 -21.13
CA ASN A 160 1.59 -6.06 -20.02
C ASN A 160 0.65 -4.85 -20.15
N ARG A 161 0.77 -4.04 -21.21
CA ARG A 161 0.02 -2.79 -21.39
C ARG A 161 -1.52 -2.93 -21.37
N LYS A 162 -2.03 -4.15 -21.57
CA LYS A 162 -3.47 -4.45 -21.51
C LYS A 162 -3.84 -5.36 -20.35
N ASN A 163 -2.92 -5.59 -19.43
CA ASN A 163 -3.15 -6.41 -18.26
C ASN A 163 -3.50 -5.55 -17.04
N ALA A 164 -4.29 -6.11 -16.13
CA ALA A 164 -4.59 -5.48 -14.84
C ALA A 164 -3.29 -5.05 -14.13
N GLY A 165 -3.27 -3.82 -13.62
CA GLY A 165 -2.12 -3.19 -12.99
C GLY A 165 -1.20 -2.42 -13.95
N PHE A 166 -1.43 -2.45 -15.28
CA PHE A 166 -0.64 -1.67 -16.23
C PHE A 166 -1.44 -1.19 -17.45
N THR A 167 -2.76 -1.08 -17.35
CA THR A 167 -3.58 -0.45 -18.38
C THR A 167 -3.33 1.05 -18.43
N ASP A 168 -3.61 1.66 -19.58
CA ASP A 168 -3.44 3.11 -19.73
C ASP A 168 -4.38 3.87 -18.77
N GLU A 169 -5.58 3.33 -18.50
CA GLU A 169 -6.57 3.89 -17.57
C GLU A 169 -6.06 3.87 -16.12
N GLU A 170 -5.57 2.73 -15.63
CA GLU A 170 -5.02 2.59 -14.27
C GLU A 170 -3.82 3.51 -14.05
N ARG A 171 -2.92 3.57 -15.02
CA ARG A 171 -1.74 4.46 -15.00
C ARG A 171 -2.14 5.93 -15.01
N ALA A 172 -3.14 6.29 -15.80
CA ALA A 172 -3.66 7.67 -15.85
C ALA A 172 -4.28 8.08 -14.51
N CYS A 173 -5.02 7.19 -13.83
CA CYS A 173 -5.57 7.48 -12.52
C CYS A 173 -4.46 7.73 -11.48
N PHE A 174 -3.43 6.89 -11.43
CA PHE A 174 -2.29 7.16 -10.55
C PHE A 174 -1.52 8.42 -10.95
N GLY A 175 -1.42 8.73 -12.26
CA GLY A 175 -0.90 9.99 -12.78
C GLY A 175 -1.64 11.20 -12.22
N LYS A 176 -2.98 11.19 -12.18
CA LYS A 176 -3.79 12.26 -11.59
C LYS A 176 -3.48 12.47 -10.09
N VAL A 177 -3.19 11.39 -9.35
CA VAL A 177 -2.77 11.52 -7.94
C VAL A 177 -1.47 12.31 -7.83
N LEU A 178 -0.48 12.02 -8.67
CA LEU A 178 0.79 12.74 -8.67
C LEU A 178 0.65 14.18 -9.20
N GLU A 179 -0.17 14.39 -10.25
CA GLU A 179 -0.49 15.72 -10.80
C GLU A 179 -1.22 16.62 -9.78
N SER A 180 -1.97 16.04 -8.84
CA SER A 180 -2.59 16.77 -7.73
C SER A 180 -1.60 17.19 -6.63
N GLY A 181 -0.32 16.89 -6.81
CA GLY A 181 0.79 17.33 -5.96
C GLY A 181 1.36 16.26 -5.03
N PHE A 182 0.78 15.05 -4.97
CA PHE A 182 1.39 13.96 -4.20
C PHE A 182 2.73 13.54 -4.79
N ILE A 183 3.65 13.15 -3.91
CA ILE A 183 5.02 12.75 -4.26
C ILE A 183 5.13 11.24 -4.11
N ASP A 184 5.48 10.52 -5.18
CA ASP A 184 5.98 9.14 -5.10
C ASP A 184 7.35 9.17 -4.44
N THR A 185 7.42 8.76 -3.18
CA THR A 185 8.64 8.92 -2.37
C THR A 185 9.79 8.09 -2.87
N PHE A 186 9.54 6.90 -3.44
CA PHE A 186 10.61 6.09 -4.01
C PHE A 186 11.21 6.77 -5.26
N ARG A 187 10.36 7.24 -6.20
CA ARG A 187 10.83 7.95 -7.40
C ARG A 187 11.42 9.31 -7.11
N TYR A 188 11.06 9.94 -6.01
CA TYR A 188 11.72 11.15 -5.53
C TYR A 188 13.20 10.94 -5.21
N PHE A 189 13.55 9.82 -4.55
CA PHE A 189 14.95 9.51 -4.24
C PHE A 189 15.67 8.77 -5.39
N TYR A 190 14.95 7.97 -6.17
CA TYR A 190 15.49 7.07 -7.19
C TYR A 190 14.74 7.22 -8.51
N PRO A 191 14.82 8.39 -9.18
CA PRO A 191 14.00 8.68 -10.37
C PRO A 191 14.23 7.70 -11.51
N ASP A 192 15.49 7.27 -11.72
CA ASP A 192 15.91 6.49 -12.89
C ASP A 192 16.40 5.08 -12.56
N VAL A 193 16.21 4.61 -11.30
CA VAL A 193 16.68 3.29 -10.89
C VAL A 193 15.72 2.21 -11.38
N GLU A 194 16.19 1.35 -12.27
CA GLU A 194 15.47 0.21 -12.82
C GLU A 194 15.54 -1.04 -11.92
N GLY A 195 14.64 -1.99 -12.16
CA GLY A 195 14.71 -3.32 -11.55
C GLY A 195 14.36 -3.36 -10.05
N ARG A 196 13.78 -2.29 -9.52
CA ARG A 196 13.32 -2.22 -8.12
C ARG A 196 11.81 -2.42 -8.09
N TYR A 197 11.41 -3.63 -7.67
CA TYR A 197 10.03 -4.08 -7.67
C TYR A 197 9.60 -4.48 -6.27
N SER A 198 8.28 -4.46 -6.04
CA SER A 198 7.67 -4.81 -4.75
C SER A 198 6.81 -6.08 -4.82
N TRP A 199 6.45 -6.53 -6.02
CA TRP A 199 5.63 -7.71 -6.26
C TRP A 199 6.18 -8.58 -7.38
N TRP A 200 6.02 -9.92 -7.22
CA TRP A 200 6.38 -10.94 -8.22
C TRP A 200 5.36 -12.06 -8.22
N SER A 201 4.88 -12.44 -9.40
CA SER A 201 4.01 -13.60 -9.52
C SER A 201 4.67 -14.86 -8.94
N TYR A 202 3.92 -15.71 -8.26
CA TYR A 202 4.40 -17.05 -7.85
C TYR A 202 4.74 -17.96 -9.03
N ARG A 203 4.29 -17.61 -10.24
CA ARG A 203 4.51 -18.43 -11.45
C ARG A 203 5.89 -18.17 -12.05
N PHE A 204 6.43 -19.18 -12.72
CA PHE A 204 7.63 -19.09 -13.56
C PHE A 204 8.91 -18.63 -12.84
N LYS A 205 8.98 -18.79 -11.51
CA LYS A 205 10.11 -18.30 -10.70
C LYS A 205 10.38 -16.80 -10.91
N ALA A 206 9.31 -16.01 -10.96
CA ALA A 206 9.39 -14.59 -11.32
C ALA A 206 10.28 -13.80 -10.36
N ARG A 207 10.24 -14.08 -9.05
CA ARG A 207 11.06 -13.38 -8.05
C ARG A 207 12.54 -13.71 -8.20
N GLU A 208 12.91 -14.99 -8.46
CA GLU A 208 14.30 -15.41 -8.71
C GLU A 208 14.89 -14.71 -9.95
N LYS A 209 14.07 -14.48 -10.97
CA LYS A 209 14.44 -13.80 -12.23
C LYS A 209 14.30 -12.26 -12.17
N ASN A 210 13.86 -11.75 -11.04
CA ASN A 210 13.45 -10.37 -10.86
C ASN A 210 12.48 -9.86 -11.97
N ALA A 211 11.53 -10.70 -12.37
CA ALA A 211 10.46 -10.34 -13.29
C ALA A 211 9.26 -9.80 -12.49
N GLY A 212 9.45 -8.65 -11.87
CA GLY A 212 8.53 -8.04 -10.92
C GLY A 212 7.90 -6.75 -11.40
N TRP A 213 7.05 -6.21 -10.53
CA TRP A 213 6.32 -4.96 -10.67
C TRP A 213 6.46 -4.14 -9.38
N ARG A 214 6.59 -2.83 -9.48
CA ARG A 214 6.48 -1.91 -8.35
C ARG A 214 5.04 -1.39 -8.30
N ILE A 215 4.26 -1.93 -7.40
CA ILE A 215 2.84 -1.63 -7.22
C ILE A 215 2.48 -1.23 -5.79
N ASP A 216 3.44 -1.33 -4.88
CA ASP A 216 3.34 -0.84 -3.50
C ASP A 216 4.09 0.49 -3.38
N TYR A 217 3.46 1.48 -2.76
CA TYR A 217 3.96 2.85 -2.71
C TYR A 217 3.85 3.45 -1.32
N PHE A 218 4.72 4.43 -1.08
CA PHE A 218 4.46 5.57 -0.20
C PHE A 218 4.33 6.82 -1.05
N ILE A 219 3.20 7.50 -0.94
CA ILE A 219 3.00 8.83 -1.51
C ILE A 219 2.75 9.83 -0.39
N THR A 220 3.22 11.06 -0.55
CA THR A 220 3.07 12.11 0.48
C THR A 220 2.57 13.40 -0.11
N SER A 221 1.84 14.16 0.70
CA SER A 221 1.51 15.55 0.39
C SER A 221 2.77 16.39 0.12
N PRO A 222 2.72 17.39 -0.77
CA PRO A 222 3.88 18.20 -1.14
C PRO A 222 4.48 18.98 0.05
N GLN A 223 3.69 19.29 1.07
CA GLN A 223 4.14 19.96 2.30
C GLN A 223 5.15 19.13 3.10
N LEU A 224 5.22 17.83 2.84
CA LEU A 224 6.16 16.91 3.51
C LEU A 224 7.47 16.70 2.73
N LYS A 225 7.62 17.31 1.55
CA LYS A 225 8.78 17.10 0.66
C LYS A 225 10.12 17.24 1.37
N ASP A 226 10.33 18.33 2.09
CA ASP A 226 11.59 18.61 2.79
C ASP A 226 11.78 17.77 4.07
N LYS A 227 10.75 17.03 4.46
CA LYS A 227 10.77 16.11 5.60
C LYS A 227 11.18 14.69 5.23
N LEU A 228 11.15 14.33 3.94
CA LEU A 228 11.55 13.02 3.43
C LEU A 228 13.04 12.78 3.69
N LYS A 229 13.40 11.57 4.16
CA LYS A 229 14.79 11.18 4.49
C LYS A 229 15.27 9.97 3.73
N GLY A 230 14.38 9.10 3.30
CA GLY A 230 14.70 7.91 2.53
C GLY A 230 13.47 7.09 2.17
N ALA A 231 13.60 6.26 1.15
CA ALA A 231 12.62 5.27 0.74
C ALA A 231 13.34 3.99 0.35
N GLU A 232 12.82 2.82 0.76
CA GLU A 232 13.42 1.53 0.44
C GLU A 232 12.37 0.50 0.00
N ILE A 233 12.84 -0.49 -0.76
CA ILE A 233 12.09 -1.68 -1.15
C ILE A 233 12.89 -2.89 -0.66
N HIS A 234 12.35 -3.61 0.33
CA HIS A 234 13.02 -4.73 1.00
C HIS A 234 12.81 -6.04 0.24
N SER A 235 13.33 -6.12 -0.98
CA SER A 235 13.12 -7.26 -1.88
C SER A 235 13.65 -8.60 -1.36
N GLU A 236 14.55 -8.58 -0.37
CA GLU A 236 15.11 -9.74 0.32
C GLU A 236 14.14 -10.36 1.33
N ILE A 237 13.16 -9.60 1.85
CA ILE A 237 12.21 -10.10 2.83
C ILE A 237 11.16 -10.96 2.13
N MET A 238 11.06 -12.20 2.61
CA MET A 238 10.16 -13.23 2.08
C MET A 238 8.90 -13.34 2.96
N GLY A 239 7.92 -14.14 2.55
CA GLY A 239 6.69 -14.41 3.31
C GLY A 239 5.42 -14.16 2.50
N SER A 240 5.48 -13.24 1.54
CA SER A 240 4.42 -12.90 0.59
C SER A 240 4.97 -12.87 -0.83
N ASP A 241 4.12 -12.76 -1.84
CA ASP A 241 4.48 -12.41 -3.22
C ASP A 241 4.80 -10.91 -3.38
N HIS A 242 4.48 -10.09 -2.37
CA HIS A 242 5.02 -8.76 -2.20
C HIS A 242 6.17 -8.76 -1.19
N CYS A 243 6.97 -7.71 -1.21
CA CYS A 243 7.92 -7.37 -0.16
C CYS A 243 7.53 -6.06 0.53
N PRO A 244 8.04 -5.81 1.76
CA PRO A 244 7.82 -4.53 2.44
C PRO A 244 8.41 -3.37 1.66
N VAL A 245 7.74 -2.23 1.68
CA VAL A 245 8.27 -0.93 1.27
C VAL A 245 8.37 -0.01 2.48
N GLU A 246 9.36 0.87 2.50
CA GLU A 246 9.71 1.74 3.63
C GLU A 246 9.73 3.21 3.23
N LEU A 247 9.28 4.05 4.15
CA LEU A 247 9.48 5.49 4.15
C LEU A 247 10.16 5.94 5.44
N GLN A 248 11.23 6.73 5.33
CA GLN A 248 11.82 7.46 6.43
C GLN A 248 11.50 8.95 6.32
N ILE A 249 10.94 9.53 7.39
CA ILE A 249 10.48 10.93 7.41
C ILE A 249 10.70 11.57 8.79
N THR A 250 10.98 12.87 8.83
CA THR A 250 11.08 13.67 10.07
C THR A 250 9.88 14.61 10.18
N LEU A 251 9.02 14.43 11.19
CA LEU A 251 7.79 15.21 11.41
C LEU A 251 7.84 16.01 12.71
#